data_359ffe3416b4823174e39a216f15fb8c
#
_entry.id   359ffe3416b4823174e39a216f15fb8c
#
_cell.length_a   1.000
_cell.length_b   1.000
_cell.length_c   1.000
_cell.angle_alpha   90.00
_cell.angle_beta   90.00
_cell.angle_gamma   90.00
#
_symmetry.space_group_name_H-M   'P 1'
#
loop_
_entity.id
_entity.type
_entity.pdbx_description
1 polymer ?
#
loop_
_entity_poly.entity_id
_entity_poly.type
_entity_poly.pdbx_seq_one_letter_code
_entity_poly.pdbx_strand_id
1 'polypeptide(L)'
;VAAAPPPEPAGPLTLGSEWSLSCPERSAPAYPPLSRRMGEEGTVVLRVELDEEGVVVAARVVAGSGFSRLDEAALAAVRTWRCTPARRERQPVRAVALQPFRFVLQ
;
A
#
# COMPACT_ATOMS: atom_id res chain seq x y z
N VAL A 1 -28.94 6.93 -20.79
CA VAL A 1 -28.75 6.91 -19.37
C VAL A 1 -27.54 6.05 -19.04
N ALA A 2 -26.64 6.64 -18.36
CA ALA A 2 -25.53 5.85 -17.83
C ALA A 2 -26.09 4.85 -16.83
N ALA A 3 -25.85 3.60 -17.06
CA ALA A 3 -26.22 2.59 -16.11
C ALA A 3 -25.44 2.81 -14.82
N ALA A 4 -26.08 2.67 -13.71
CA ALA A 4 -25.36 2.66 -12.46
C ALA A 4 -24.35 1.52 -12.49
N PRO A 5 -23.17 1.72 -11.95
CA PRO A 5 -22.23 0.60 -11.86
C PRO A 5 -22.88 -0.53 -11.09
N PRO A 6 -22.66 -1.78 -11.51
CA PRO A 6 -23.22 -2.89 -10.78
C PRO A 6 -22.70 -2.90 -9.35
N PRO A 7 -23.51 -3.35 -8.42
CA PRO A 7 -23.02 -3.50 -7.04
C PRO A 7 -21.86 -4.47 -7.04
N GLU A 8 -20.95 -4.27 -6.13
CA GLU A 8 -19.76 -5.11 -6.01
C GLU A 8 -19.88 -6.02 -4.79
N PRO A 9 -20.72 -7.04 -4.87
CA PRO A 9 -20.98 -7.86 -3.70
C PRO A 9 -19.78 -8.70 -3.27
N ALA A 10 -18.90 -9.02 -4.20
CA ALA A 10 -17.80 -9.93 -3.93
C ALA A 10 -16.44 -9.35 -4.24
N GLY A 11 -16.37 -8.13 -4.76
CA GLY A 11 -15.10 -7.51 -5.08
C GLY A 11 -14.39 -6.97 -3.86
N PRO A 12 -13.08 -6.75 -3.95
CA PRO A 12 -12.35 -6.11 -2.86
C PRO A 12 -12.86 -4.70 -2.61
N LEU A 13 -12.89 -4.33 -1.35
CA LEU A 13 -13.22 -2.97 -0.98
C LEU A 13 -12.06 -2.06 -1.36
N THR A 14 -12.33 -0.98 -2.08
CA THR A 14 -11.29 -0.04 -2.45
C THR A 14 -11.20 1.07 -1.42
N LEU A 15 -10.02 1.23 -0.84
CA LEU A 15 -9.73 2.28 0.11
C LEU A 15 -9.02 3.40 -0.63
N GLY A 16 -9.39 4.65 -0.32
CA GLY A 16 -8.98 5.78 -1.14
C GLY A 16 -7.58 6.31 -0.90
N SER A 17 -7.05 6.17 0.29
CA SER A 17 -5.79 6.81 0.64
C SER A 17 -5.10 6.11 1.79
N GLU A 18 -3.89 6.58 2.12
CA GLU A 18 -3.03 5.94 3.12
C GLU A 18 -3.69 5.78 4.48
N TRP A 19 -4.48 6.76 4.92
CA TRP A 19 -5.13 6.66 6.23
C TRP A 19 -6.32 5.71 6.24
N SER A 20 -6.70 5.20 5.07
CA SER A 20 -7.72 4.17 4.99
C SER A 20 -7.20 2.83 5.48
N LEU A 21 -5.89 2.67 5.55
CA LEU A 21 -5.28 1.47 6.10
C LEU A 21 -4.97 1.68 7.57
N SER A 22 -5.45 0.78 8.40
CA SER A 22 -5.10 0.75 9.80
C SER A 22 -4.19 -0.46 10.01
N CYS A 23 -2.90 -0.22 10.11
CA CYS A 23 -1.91 -1.28 10.18
C CYS A 23 -1.11 -1.14 11.47
N PRO A 24 -1.56 -1.79 12.56
CA PRO A 24 -0.83 -1.71 13.83
C PRO A 24 0.56 -2.31 13.75
N GLU A 25 0.76 -3.29 12.88
CA GLU A 25 2.07 -3.88 12.69
C GLU A 25 2.61 -3.46 11.33
N ARG A 26 3.27 -2.34 11.31
CA ARG A 26 3.92 -1.85 10.11
C ARG A 26 5.30 -1.33 10.45
N SER A 27 6.25 -1.62 9.57
CA SER A 27 7.60 -1.11 9.71
C SER A 27 7.87 -0.08 8.63
N ALA A 28 8.65 0.93 8.97
CA ALA A 28 9.07 1.90 7.97
C ALA A 28 10.00 1.21 6.98
N PRO A 29 9.97 1.60 5.71
CA PRO A 29 10.92 1.06 4.75
C PRO A 29 12.34 1.49 5.11
N ALA A 30 13.29 0.58 4.91
CA ALA A 30 14.69 0.88 5.11
C ALA A 30 15.17 1.78 3.97
N TYR A 31 15.88 2.83 4.33
CA TYR A 31 16.48 3.69 3.32
C TYR A 31 17.73 2.99 2.79
N PRO A 32 17.77 2.61 1.51
CA PRO A 32 18.92 1.87 1.00
C PRO A 32 20.21 2.69 1.16
N PRO A 33 21.30 2.10 1.66
CA PRO A 33 22.53 2.85 1.90
C PRO A 33 23.08 3.52 0.64
N LEU A 34 22.99 2.87 -0.50
CA LEU A 34 23.47 3.44 -1.74
C LEU A 34 22.62 4.64 -2.17
N SER A 35 21.30 4.55 -1.97
CA SER A 35 20.40 5.67 -2.26
C SER A 35 20.72 6.85 -1.37
N ARG A 36 21.03 6.60 -0.11
CA ARG A 36 21.41 7.66 0.81
C ARG A 36 22.69 8.36 0.37
N ARG A 37 23.69 7.58 -0.05
CA ARG A 37 24.95 8.14 -0.54
C ARG A 37 24.77 8.98 -1.79
N MET A 38 23.87 8.55 -2.66
CA MET A 38 23.66 9.23 -3.94
C MET A 38 22.62 10.34 -3.84
N GLY A 39 22.07 10.58 -2.66
CA GLY A 39 21.08 11.63 -2.47
C GLY A 39 19.76 11.35 -3.14
N GLU A 40 19.40 10.08 -3.29
CA GLU A 40 18.13 9.71 -3.92
C GLU A 40 16.96 9.93 -2.96
N GLU A 41 16.02 10.72 -3.41
CA GLU A 41 14.79 11.01 -2.66
C GLU A 41 13.59 10.90 -3.59
N GLY A 42 12.44 10.64 -3.05
CA GLY A 42 11.23 10.58 -3.85
C GLY A 42 10.09 9.93 -3.11
N THR A 43 8.94 9.90 -3.77
CA THR A 43 7.75 9.28 -3.23
C THR A 43 7.38 8.09 -4.10
N VAL A 44 7.07 6.98 -3.44
CA VAL A 44 6.60 5.76 -4.09
C VAL A 44 5.15 5.57 -3.69
N VAL A 45 4.27 5.33 -4.64
CA VAL A 45 2.89 4.99 -4.32
C VAL A 45 2.65 3.54 -4.71
N LEU A 46 2.23 2.75 -3.75
CA LEU A 46 1.95 1.34 -3.95
C LEU A 46 0.46 1.07 -3.92
N ARG A 47 0.03 0.14 -4.77
CA ARG A 47 -1.30 -0.43 -4.68
C ARG A 47 -1.16 -1.70 -3.85
N VAL A 48 -1.83 -1.74 -2.72
CA VAL A 48 -1.70 -2.83 -1.75
C VAL A 48 -3.02 -3.57 -1.66
N GLU A 49 -2.97 -4.88 -1.76
CA GLU A 49 -4.15 -5.73 -1.59
C GLU A 49 -4.03 -6.49 -0.28
N LEU A 50 -5.09 -6.39 0.51
CA LEU A 50 -5.19 -7.09 1.78
C LEU A 50 -6.24 -8.19 1.68
N ASP A 51 -5.97 -9.30 2.34
CA ASP A 51 -6.98 -10.36 2.45
C ASP A 51 -7.93 -10.07 3.61
N GLU A 52 -8.83 -11.00 3.87
CA GLU A 52 -9.83 -10.88 4.93
C GLU A 52 -9.22 -10.88 6.33
N GLU A 53 -7.97 -11.27 6.44
CA GLU A 53 -7.26 -11.27 7.72
C GLU A 53 -6.34 -10.07 7.90
N GLY A 54 -6.32 -9.17 6.92
CA GLY A 54 -5.47 -7.99 6.98
C GLY A 54 -4.03 -8.24 6.57
N VAL A 55 -3.77 -9.35 5.92
CA VAL A 55 -2.43 -9.69 5.44
C VAL A 55 -2.25 -9.13 4.04
N VAL A 56 -1.10 -8.54 3.78
CA VAL A 56 -0.76 -8.04 2.44
C VAL A 56 -0.48 -9.24 1.54
N VAL A 57 -1.35 -9.45 0.57
CA VAL A 57 -1.22 -10.59 -0.35
C VAL A 57 -0.66 -10.17 -1.70
N ALA A 58 -0.70 -8.89 -2.02
CA ALA A 58 -0.12 -8.37 -3.24
C ALA A 58 0.20 -6.88 -3.06
N ALA A 59 1.26 -6.44 -3.69
CA ALA A 59 1.64 -5.04 -3.69
C ALA A 59 2.38 -4.75 -4.99
N ARG A 60 2.11 -3.59 -5.58
CA ARG A 60 2.82 -3.17 -6.78
C ARG A 60 2.97 -1.66 -6.81
N VAL A 61 3.99 -1.20 -7.52
CA VAL A 61 4.26 0.22 -7.69
C VAL A 61 3.30 0.76 -8.75
N VAL A 62 2.52 1.77 -8.41
CA VAL A 62 1.67 2.47 -9.37
C VAL A 62 2.24 3.83 -9.73
N ALA A 63 3.07 4.40 -8.87
CA ALA A 63 3.82 5.62 -9.17
C ALA A 63 5.19 5.48 -8.51
N GLY A 64 6.22 5.41 -9.31
CA GLY A 64 7.58 5.22 -8.83
C GLY A 64 8.22 6.52 -8.38
N SER A 65 9.25 6.39 -7.55
CA SER A 65 10.04 7.52 -7.08
C SER A 65 11.00 8.06 -8.14
N GLY A 66 11.25 7.28 -9.16
CA GLY A 66 12.32 7.54 -10.11
C GLY A 66 13.57 6.74 -9.83
N PHE A 67 13.59 6.01 -8.70
CA PHE A 67 14.75 5.21 -8.29
C PHE A 67 14.27 3.82 -7.89
N SER A 68 14.73 2.81 -8.60
CA SER A 68 14.27 1.45 -8.35
C SER A 68 14.60 0.96 -6.95
N ARG A 69 15.72 1.43 -6.37
CA ARG A 69 16.09 1.04 -5.01
C ARG A 69 15.06 1.48 -3.99
N LEU A 70 14.53 2.70 -4.14
CA LEU A 70 13.50 3.20 -3.24
C LEU A 70 12.19 2.45 -3.43
N ASP A 71 11.85 2.18 -4.69
CA ASP A 71 10.62 1.44 -5.00
C ASP A 71 10.66 0.03 -4.39
N GLU A 72 11.78 -0.65 -4.52
CA GLU A 72 11.95 -1.98 -3.95
C GLU A 72 11.93 -1.97 -2.43
N ALA A 73 12.51 -0.95 -1.81
CA ALA A 73 12.50 -0.83 -0.36
C ALA A 73 11.08 -0.67 0.17
N ALA A 74 10.26 0.11 -0.53
CA ALA A 74 8.86 0.28 -0.16
C ALA A 74 8.08 -1.03 -0.30
N LEU A 75 8.28 -1.75 -1.39
CA LEU A 75 7.63 -3.04 -1.58
C LEU A 75 8.03 -4.05 -0.50
N ALA A 76 9.30 -4.12 -0.17
CA ALA A 76 9.78 -5.04 0.86
C ALA A 76 9.17 -4.72 2.20
N ALA A 77 9.05 -3.44 2.54
CA ALA A 77 8.48 -3.03 3.81
C ALA A 77 7.01 -3.39 3.92
N VAL A 78 6.22 -3.08 2.87
CA VAL A 78 4.77 -3.25 2.95
C VAL A 78 4.38 -4.72 3.03
N ARG A 79 5.20 -5.61 2.49
CA ARG A 79 4.93 -7.05 2.52
C ARG A 79 4.94 -7.62 3.93
N THR A 80 5.56 -6.94 4.87
CA THR A 80 5.62 -7.39 6.26
C THR A 80 4.53 -6.78 7.13
N TRP A 81 3.73 -5.89 6.58
CA TRP A 81 2.71 -5.19 7.34
C TRP A 81 1.55 -6.11 7.70
N ARG A 82 0.99 -5.87 8.87
CA ARG A 82 -0.24 -6.50 9.32
C ARG A 82 -1.24 -5.40 9.59
N CYS A 83 -2.40 -5.51 8.98
CA CYS A 83 -3.41 -4.47 9.02
C CYS A 83 -4.71 -5.01 9.57
N THR A 84 -5.54 -4.09 10.08
CA THR A 84 -6.88 -4.45 10.47
C THR A 84 -7.68 -4.71 9.21
N PRO A 85 -8.37 -5.85 9.10
CA PRO A 85 -9.17 -6.14 7.91
C PRO A 85 -10.26 -5.10 7.71
N ALA A 86 -10.49 -4.74 6.46
CA ALA A 86 -11.64 -3.92 6.11
C ALA A 86 -12.91 -4.73 6.32
N ARG A 87 -14.00 -4.06 6.61
CA ARG A 87 -15.28 -4.73 6.86
C ARG A 87 -16.38 -4.15 5.99
N ARG A 88 -17.26 -5.02 5.55
CA ARG A 88 -18.47 -4.66 4.87
C ARG A 88 -19.61 -5.38 5.59
N GLU A 89 -20.54 -4.63 6.12
CA GLU A 89 -21.64 -5.21 6.91
C GLU A 89 -21.13 -6.14 8.03
N ARG A 90 -20.10 -5.68 8.74
CA ARG A 90 -19.45 -6.40 9.85
C ARG A 90 -18.65 -7.65 9.42
N GLN A 91 -18.61 -7.92 8.14
CA GLN A 91 -17.84 -9.06 7.62
C GLN A 91 -16.48 -8.58 7.16
N PRO A 92 -15.40 -9.23 7.54
CA PRO A 92 -14.08 -8.91 6.98
C PRO A 92 -14.08 -9.18 5.49
N VAL A 93 -13.53 -8.26 4.72
CA VAL A 93 -13.48 -8.38 3.27
C VAL A 93 -12.08 -8.03 2.78
N ARG A 94 -11.77 -8.49 1.58
CA ARG A 94 -10.53 -8.08 0.91
C ARG A 94 -10.60 -6.60 0.61
N ALA A 95 -9.44 -5.95 0.64
CA ALA A 95 -9.37 -4.52 0.42
C ALA A 95 -8.19 -4.17 -0.48
N VAL A 96 -8.33 -3.07 -1.18
CA VAL A 96 -7.26 -2.50 -2.00
C VAL A 96 -7.08 -1.05 -1.57
N ALA A 97 -5.85 -0.65 -1.35
CA ALA A 97 -5.55 0.72 -0.96
C ALA A 97 -4.31 1.22 -1.64
N LEU A 98 -4.20 2.54 -1.75
CA LEU A 98 -2.98 3.18 -2.20
C LEU A 98 -2.19 3.63 -0.98
N GLN A 99 -0.92 3.29 -0.95
CA GLN A 99 -0.05 3.62 0.16
C GLN A 99 1.18 4.36 -0.35
N PRO A 100 1.30 5.65 -0.08
CA PRO A 100 2.50 6.39 -0.42
C PRO A 100 3.59 6.20 0.62
N PHE A 101 4.82 6.14 0.16
CA PHE A 101 6.02 6.15 1.00
C PHE A 101 6.90 7.29 0.55
N ARG A 102 7.30 8.09 1.49
CA ARG A 102 8.12 9.25 1.22
C ARG A 102 9.55 9.01 1.71
N PHE A 103 10.49 9.04 0.79
CA PHE A 103 11.92 8.91 1.11
C PHE A 103 12.54 10.30 1.08
N VAL A 104 12.93 10.78 2.24
CA VAL A 104 13.53 12.11 2.39
C VAL A 104 14.78 11.98 3.22
N LEU A 105 15.86 12.59 2.76
CA LEU A 105 17.11 12.65 3.50
C LEU A 105 17.07 13.80 4.49
N GLN A 106 17.68 13.57 5.64
CA GLN A 106 17.75 14.58 6.68
C GLN A 106 19.18 14.98 6.96
#